data_5b2169b99f2273d7d2d8be20f7c40df5
#
_entry.id   5b2169b99f2273d7d2d8be20f7c40df5
#
_cell.length_a   1.000
_cell.length_b   1.000
_cell.length_c   1.000
_cell.angle_alpha   90.00
_cell.angle_beta   90.00
_cell.angle_gamma   90.00
#
_symmetry.space_group_name_H-M   'P 1'
#
loop_
_entity.id
_entity.type
_entity.pdbx_description
1 polymer ?
#
loop_
_entity_poly.entity_id
_entity_poly.type
_entity_poly.pdbx_seq_one_letter_code
_entity_poly.pdbx_strand_id
1 'polypeptide(L)'
;SKPCILFKIQIQNISFFAKELPQSVLDYYRDVVLYRVYSYAKNYGTTMTTLLKSGVLGTSYDSIDAYLEDIQGSLNTITEQALLMQAIAEKQGLVCDTALMNQDFGKFYGTTDPSAYISSYGENYIKMNVLQSDVMQNLIDNVKYE
;
A
#
# COMPACT_ATOMS: atom_id res chain seq x y z
N SER A 1 26.75 12.46 -5.93
CA SER A 1 25.89 13.67 -5.75
C SER A 1 24.67 13.76 -6.69
N LYS A 2 24.29 12.72 -7.42
CA LYS A 2 23.13 12.73 -8.32
C LYS A 2 21.79 12.21 -7.78
N PRO A 3 21.71 11.44 -6.67
CA PRO A 3 20.42 10.88 -6.21
C PRO A 3 19.46 11.94 -5.65
N CYS A 4 19.96 12.94 -4.96
CA CYS A 4 19.11 13.95 -4.30
C CYS A 4 18.38 14.89 -5.26
N ILE A 5 19.02 15.23 -6.39
CA ILE A 5 18.42 16.07 -7.45
C ILE A 5 17.33 15.28 -8.19
N LEU A 6 17.58 13.99 -8.44
CA LEU A 6 16.62 13.10 -9.07
C LEU A 6 15.37 12.92 -8.19
N PHE A 7 15.54 12.77 -6.87
CA PHE A 7 14.44 12.67 -5.92
C PHE A 7 13.59 13.95 -5.87
N LYS A 8 14.21 15.15 -5.84
CA LYS A 8 13.47 16.42 -5.90
C LYS A 8 12.67 16.59 -7.19
N ILE A 9 13.26 16.22 -8.34
CA ILE A 9 12.58 16.29 -9.64
C ILE A 9 11.41 15.29 -9.71
N GLN A 10 11.55 14.12 -9.10
CA GLN A 10 10.49 13.13 -9.04
C GLN A 10 9.31 13.59 -8.19
N ILE A 11 9.56 14.13 -6.99
CA ILE A 11 8.50 14.68 -6.14
C ILE A 11 7.76 15.82 -6.84
N GLN A 12 8.46 16.72 -7.52
CA GLN A 12 7.83 17.81 -8.27
C GLN A 12 6.96 17.31 -9.43
N ASN A 13 7.41 16.30 -10.17
CA ASN A 13 6.62 15.72 -11.25
C ASN A 13 5.41 14.91 -10.74
N ILE A 14 5.50 14.30 -9.57
CA ILE A 14 4.43 13.49 -8.99
C ILE A 14 3.34 14.37 -8.38
N SER A 15 3.67 15.49 -7.76
CA SER A 15 2.66 16.46 -7.34
C SER A 15 1.86 17.03 -8.51
N PHE A 16 2.39 16.95 -9.74
CA PHE A 16 1.69 17.31 -10.98
C PHE A 16 0.75 16.19 -11.48
N PHE A 17 1.09 14.92 -11.22
CA PHE A 17 0.25 13.77 -11.59
C PHE A 17 -0.91 13.53 -10.62
N ALA A 18 -0.85 14.03 -9.39
CA ALA A 18 -1.86 13.82 -8.36
C ALA A 18 -3.18 14.59 -8.59
N LYS A 19 -3.39 15.23 -9.75
CA LYS A 19 -4.64 15.93 -10.03
C LYS A 19 -5.84 15.00 -10.22
N GLU A 20 -5.63 13.79 -10.70
CA GLU A 20 -6.68 12.77 -10.82
C GLU A 20 -6.08 11.40 -10.51
N LEU A 21 -6.47 10.83 -9.36
CA LEU A 21 -6.05 9.48 -9.00
C LEU A 21 -6.81 8.47 -9.87
N PRO A 22 -6.12 7.47 -10.45
CA PRO A 22 -6.79 6.44 -11.22
C PRO A 22 -7.82 5.69 -10.37
N GLN A 23 -9.07 5.66 -10.82
CA GLN A 23 -10.17 5.03 -10.10
C GLN A 23 -9.88 3.54 -9.80
N SER A 24 -9.24 2.83 -10.73
CA SER A 24 -8.88 1.42 -10.55
C SER A 24 -7.91 1.18 -9.40
N VAL A 25 -7.01 2.13 -9.11
CA VAL A 25 -6.07 2.04 -8.00
C VAL A 25 -6.76 2.39 -6.68
N LEU A 26 -7.62 3.39 -6.68
CA LEU A 26 -8.48 3.72 -5.53
C LEU A 26 -9.38 2.53 -5.16
N ASP A 27 -10.04 1.92 -6.15
CA ASP A 27 -10.90 0.75 -5.95
C ASP A 27 -10.12 -0.43 -5.37
N TYR A 28 -8.90 -0.65 -5.85
CA TYR A 28 -8.03 -1.69 -5.33
C TYR A 28 -7.74 -1.51 -3.84
N TYR A 29 -7.32 -0.29 -3.41
CA TYR A 29 -7.04 -0.02 -2.00
C TYR A 29 -8.29 -0.05 -1.13
N ARG A 30 -9.43 0.40 -1.66
CA ARG A 30 -10.73 0.23 -1.02
C ARG A 30 -11.02 -1.24 -0.73
N ASP A 31 -10.83 -2.10 -1.72
CA ASP A 31 -11.07 -3.53 -1.58
C ASP A 31 -10.11 -4.20 -0.58
N VAL A 32 -8.84 -3.78 -0.55
CA VAL A 32 -7.86 -4.22 0.46
C VAL A 32 -8.32 -3.84 1.89
N VAL A 33 -8.81 -2.63 2.08
CA VAL A 33 -9.30 -2.17 3.39
C VAL A 33 -10.56 -2.93 3.79
N LEU A 34 -11.51 -3.11 2.88
CA LEU A 34 -12.72 -3.90 3.13
C LEU A 34 -12.41 -5.36 3.45
N TYR A 35 -11.43 -5.95 2.78
CA TYR A 35 -10.98 -7.30 3.10
C TYR A 35 -10.41 -7.42 4.52
N ARG A 36 -9.67 -6.41 4.99
CA ARG A 36 -9.20 -6.36 6.39
C ARG A 36 -10.36 -6.31 7.37
N VAL A 37 -11.35 -5.43 7.14
CA VAL A 37 -12.55 -5.34 7.98
C VAL A 37 -13.31 -6.66 7.98
N TYR A 38 -13.47 -7.30 6.82
CA TYR A 38 -14.07 -8.61 6.67
C TYR A 38 -13.32 -9.69 7.49
N SER A 39 -12.00 -9.72 7.38
CA SER A 39 -11.15 -10.68 8.08
C SER A 39 -11.25 -10.52 9.60
N TYR A 40 -11.28 -9.28 10.09
CA TYR A 40 -11.54 -9.00 11.51
C TYR A 40 -12.93 -9.48 11.93
N ALA A 41 -13.96 -9.11 11.18
CA ALA A 41 -15.33 -9.55 11.48
C ALA A 41 -15.44 -11.07 11.56
N LYS A 42 -14.83 -11.78 10.61
CA LYS A 42 -14.77 -13.25 10.60
C LYS A 42 -14.05 -13.81 11.83
N ASN A 43 -12.93 -13.22 12.23
CA ASN A 43 -12.19 -13.66 13.42
C ASN A 43 -12.98 -13.46 14.72
N TYR A 44 -13.82 -12.44 14.79
CA TYR A 44 -14.73 -12.19 15.91
C TYR A 44 -16.09 -12.90 15.78
N GLY A 45 -16.30 -13.72 14.75
CA GLY A 45 -17.57 -14.43 14.53
C GLY A 45 -18.76 -13.50 14.29
N THR A 46 -18.52 -12.34 13.68
CA THR A 46 -19.53 -11.29 13.45
C THR A 46 -19.59 -10.84 11.99
N THR A 47 -20.49 -9.91 11.67
CA THR A 47 -20.56 -9.28 10.35
C THR A 47 -19.72 -8.00 10.31
N MET A 48 -19.32 -7.56 9.09
CA MET A 48 -18.62 -6.29 8.92
C MET A 48 -19.41 -5.11 9.50
N THR A 49 -20.71 -5.06 9.24
CA THR A 49 -21.59 -3.99 9.74
C THR A 49 -21.65 -3.99 11.26
N THR A 50 -21.77 -5.15 11.90
CA THR A 50 -21.78 -5.27 13.36
C THR A 50 -20.43 -4.86 13.95
N LEU A 51 -19.32 -5.26 13.33
CA LEU A 51 -17.98 -4.87 13.75
C LEU A 51 -17.79 -3.37 13.66
N LEU A 52 -18.21 -2.74 12.55
CA LEU A 52 -18.11 -1.29 12.36
C LEU A 52 -18.95 -0.51 13.38
N LYS A 53 -20.17 -0.99 13.67
CA LYS A 53 -21.04 -0.38 14.70
C LYS A 53 -20.50 -0.49 16.12
N SER A 54 -19.72 -1.51 16.40
CA SER A 54 -19.16 -1.72 17.76
C SER A 54 -18.12 -0.69 18.19
N GLY A 55 -17.58 0.07 17.24
CA GLY A 55 -16.49 1.03 17.53
C GLY A 55 -15.15 0.39 17.86
N VAL A 56 -15.00 -0.93 17.68
CA VAL A 56 -13.74 -1.63 17.99
C VAL A 56 -12.56 -1.18 17.13
N LEU A 57 -12.84 -0.57 15.99
CA LEU A 57 -11.82 0.04 15.11
C LEU A 57 -11.50 1.51 15.45
N GLY A 58 -11.97 1.99 16.61
CA GLY A 58 -11.72 3.35 17.11
C GLY A 58 -12.93 4.28 16.98
N THR A 59 -13.67 4.19 15.88
CA THR A 59 -14.90 4.97 15.62
C THR A 59 -16.04 4.00 15.28
N SER A 60 -17.26 4.38 15.63
CA SER A 60 -18.47 3.63 15.28
C SER A 60 -19.05 4.13 13.97
N TYR A 61 -19.42 3.22 13.07
CA TYR A 61 -20.03 3.54 11.77
C TYR A 61 -21.33 2.76 11.59
N ASP A 62 -22.36 3.44 11.13
CA ASP A 62 -23.69 2.82 10.92
C ASP A 62 -23.73 1.91 9.68
N SER A 63 -22.84 2.09 8.73
CA SER A 63 -22.78 1.33 7.48
C SER A 63 -21.35 1.23 6.96
N ILE A 64 -21.15 0.34 5.98
CA ILE A 64 -19.88 0.25 5.23
C ILE A 64 -19.66 1.55 4.43
N ASP A 65 -20.70 2.11 3.85
CA ASP A 65 -20.59 3.36 3.07
C ASP A 65 -20.15 4.53 3.95
N ALA A 66 -20.72 4.69 5.16
CA ALA A 66 -20.27 5.70 6.10
C ALA A 66 -18.80 5.53 6.52
N TYR A 67 -18.34 4.29 6.69
CA TYR A 67 -16.94 4.00 6.94
C TYR A 67 -16.05 4.39 5.76
N LEU A 68 -16.43 4.01 4.54
CA LEU A 68 -15.66 4.34 3.33
C LEU A 68 -15.61 5.84 3.06
N GLU A 69 -16.68 6.56 3.33
CA GLU A 69 -16.72 8.04 3.23
C GLU A 69 -15.72 8.68 4.20
N ASP A 70 -15.69 8.24 5.45
CA ASP A 70 -14.77 8.75 6.47
C ASP A 70 -13.30 8.50 6.11
N ILE A 71 -12.97 7.33 5.58
CA ILE A 71 -11.59 6.97 5.22
C ILE A 71 -11.16 7.42 3.83
N GLN A 72 -12.01 8.11 3.06
CA GLN A 72 -11.70 8.51 1.67
C GLN A 72 -10.40 9.30 1.56
N GLY A 73 -10.15 10.22 2.49
CA GLY A 73 -8.89 10.97 2.56
C GLY A 73 -7.68 10.06 2.73
N SER A 74 -7.79 9.05 3.59
CA SER A 74 -6.73 8.05 3.80
C SER A 74 -6.52 7.17 2.57
N LEU A 75 -7.59 6.77 1.88
CA LEU A 75 -7.51 6.01 0.63
C LEU A 75 -6.79 6.82 -0.47
N ASN A 76 -7.10 8.10 -0.60
CA ASN A 76 -6.41 8.98 -1.53
C ASN A 76 -4.91 9.05 -1.22
N THR A 77 -4.55 9.26 0.04
CA THR A 77 -3.15 9.33 0.48
C THR A 77 -2.38 8.04 0.22
N ILE A 78 -2.97 6.89 0.53
CA ILE A 78 -2.35 5.57 0.25
C ILE A 78 -2.16 5.38 -1.26
N THR A 79 -3.15 5.77 -2.06
CA THR A 79 -3.09 5.67 -3.53
C THR A 79 -1.98 6.57 -4.08
N GLU A 80 -1.89 7.81 -3.62
CA GLU A 80 -0.83 8.76 -4.01
C GLU A 80 0.56 8.21 -3.67
N GLN A 81 0.74 7.68 -2.46
CA GLN A 81 1.99 7.08 -2.03
C GLN A 81 2.37 5.86 -2.88
N ALA A 82 1.41 5.01 -3.22
CA ALA A 82 1.67 3.84 -4.05
C ALA A 82 2.10 4.24 -5.47
N LEU A 83 1.42 5.21 -6.07
CA LEU A 83 1.78 5.74 -7.40
C LEU A 83 3.16 6.41 -7.38
N LEU A 84 3.48 7.15 -6.30
CA LEU A 84 4.79 7.75 -6.10
C LEU A 84 5.88 6.68 -6.05
N MET A 85 5.70 5.65 -5.23
CA MET A 85 6.67 4.55 -5.10
C MET A 85 6.83 3.79 -6.40
N GLN A 86 5.74 3.56 -7.13
CA GLN A 86 5.79 2.94 -8.46
C GLN A 86 6.60 3.78 -9.44
N ALA A 87 6.37 5.08 -9.51
CA ALA A 87 7.10 5.98 -10.39
C ALA A 87 8.61 6.06 -10.05
N ILE A 88 8.95 6.03 -8.76
CA ILE A 88 10.35 5.96 -8.30
C ILE A 88 10.98 4.64 -8.72
N ALA A 89 10.27 3.51 -8.52
CA ALA A 89 10.74 2.19 -8.92
C ALA A 89 11.02 2.12 -10.43
N GLU A 90 10.09 2.55 -11.25
CA GLU A 90 10.23 2.57 -12.71
C GLU A 90 11.46 3.40 -13.14
N LYS A 91 11.66 4.55 -12.52
CA LYS A 91 12.81 5.40 -12.83
C LYS A 91 14.15 4.82 -12.35
N GLN A 92 14.12 4.00 -11.31
CA GLN A 92 15.29 3.26 -10.83
C GLN A 92 15.51 1.95 -11.59
N GLY A 93 14.61 1.58 -12.50
CA GLY A 93 14.64 0.32 -13.21
C GLY A 93 14.30 -0.89 -12.34
N LEU A 94 13.63 -0.67 -11.21
CA LEU A 94 13.17 -1.72 -10.32
C LEU A 94 11.82 -2.24 -10.81
N VAL A 95 11.76 -3.54 -11.02
CA VAL A 95 10.52 -4.25 -11.40
C VAL A 95 10.36 -5.41 -10.43
N CYS A 96 9.28 -5.42 -9.68
CA CYS A 96 8.97 -6.56 -8.83
C CYS A 96 8.27 -7.64 -9.66
N ASP A 97 9.05 -8.56 -10.19
CA ASP A 97 8.56 -9.84 -10.67
C ASP A 97 8.47 -10.87 -9.52
N THR A 98 8.04 -12.08 -9.84
CA THR A 98 7.93 -13.15 -8.83
C THR A 98 9.29 -13.54 -8.25
N ALA A 99 10.38 -13.42 -9.01
CA ALA A 99 11.72 -13.76 -8.55
C ALA A 99 12.20 -12.74 -7.50
N LEU A 100 12.07 -11.45 -7.75
CA LEU A 100 12.42 -10.40 -6.80
C LEU A 100 11.53 -10.48 -5.55
N MET A 101 10.22 -10.70 -5.74
CA MET A 101 9.31 -10.90 -4.62
C MET A 101 9.78 -12.03 -3.70
N ASN A 102 10.08 -13.20 -4.25
CA ASN A 102 10.53 -14.35 -3.45
C ASN A 102 11.89 -14.10 -2.78
N GLN A 103 12.80 -13.41 -3.47
CA GLN A 103 14.10 -13.06 -2.93
C GLN A 103 14.01 -12.10 -1.73
N ASP A 104 13.18 -11.08 -1.84
CA ASP A 104 13.17 -9.97 -0.90
C ASP A 104 12.02 -10.03 0.12
N PHE A 105 11.05 -10.94 -0.08
CA PHE A 105 9.94 -11.12 0.84
C PHE A 105 10.39 -11.35 2.30
N GLY A 106 11.39 -12.21 2.48
CA GLY A 106 11.92 -12.54 3.81
C GLY A 106 12.54 -11.36 4.55
N LYS A 107 13.04 -10.35 3.83
CA LYS A 107 13.62 -9.14 4.44
C LYS A 107 12.59 -8.31 5.20
N PHE A 108 11.32 -8.31 4.71
CA PHE A 108 10.29 -7.41 5.19
C PHE A 108 9.21 -8.10 6.02
N TYR A 109 9.00 -9.42 5.81
CA TYR A 109 7.88 -10.15 6.41
C TYR A 109 8.30 -11.15 7.49
N GLY A 110 9.60 -11.31 7.74
CA GLY A 110 10.11 -12.21 8.79
C GLY A 110 9.94 -13.70 8.49
N THR A 111 9.48 -14.06 7.30
CA THR A 111 9.37 -15.43 6.79
C THR A 111 9.74 -15.46 5.32
N THR A 112 10.35 -16.53 4.87
CA THR A 112 10.71 -16.71 3.45
C THR A 112 9.60 -17.35 2.62
N ASP A 113 8.52 -17.81 3.25
CA ASP A 113 7.38 -18.41 2.56
C ASP A 113 6.24 -17.38 2.41
N PRO A 114 5.96 -16.87 1.21
CA PRO A 114 4.90 -15.91 0.96
C PRO A 114 3.51 -16.53 0.81
N SER A 115 3.37 -17.86 0.81
CA SER A 115 2.16 -18.57 0.39
C SER A 115 0.90 -18.15 1.16
N ALA A 116 1.00 -18.00 2.48
CA ALA A 116 -0.12 -17.58 3.32
C ALA A 116 -0.57 -16.14 3.01
N TYR A 117 0.37 -15.25 2.73
CA TYR A 117 0.10 -13.86 2.36
C TYR A 117 -0.47 -13.76 0.96
N ILE A 118 0.09 -14.50 -0.01
CA ILE A 118 -0.44 -14.59 -1.38
C ILE A 118 -1.88 -15.11 -1.37
N SER A 119 -2.15 -16.14 -0.58
CA SER A 119 -3.50 -16.69 -0.42
C SER A 119 -4.50 -15.69 0.16
N SER A 120 -4.04 -14.82 1.06
CA SER A 120 -4.89 -13.84 1.76
C SER A 120 -5.09 -12.55 0.97
N TYR A 121 -4.06 -12.05 0.31
CA TYR A 121 -4.02 -10.71 -0.29
C TYR A 121 -3.79 -10.71 -1.80
N GLY A 122 -3.40 -11.84 -2.39
CA GLY A 122 -3.03 -11.96 -3.78
C GLY A 122 -1.57 -11.61 -4.07
N GLU A 123 -1.00 -12.25 -5.08
CA GLU A 123 0.41 -12.12 -5.44
C GLU A 123 0.78 -10.66 -5.82
N ASN A 124 -0.07 -9.99 -6.58
CA ASN A 124 0.20 -8.62 -7.01
C ASN A 124 0.29 -7.63 -5.84
N TYR A 125 -0.52 -7.83 -4.79
CA TYR A 125 -0.43 -7.03 -3.58
C TYR A 125 0.93 -7.24 -2.89
N ILE A 126 1.39 -8.47 -2.78
CA ILE A 126 2.68 -8.76 -2.14
C ILE A 126 3.84 -8.21 -2.99
N LYS A 127 3.80 -8.39 -4.32
CA LYS A 127 4.78 -7.80 -5.24
C LYS A 127 4.89 -6.28 -5.05
N MET A 128 3.77 -5.61 -4.99
CA MET A 128 3.74 -4.15 -4.82
C MET A 128 4.31 -3.72 -3.47
N ASN A 129 3.99 -4.44 -2.38
CA ASN A 129 4.53 -4.11 -1.05
C ASN A 129 6.05 -4.36 -0.99
N VAL A 130 6.55 -5.45 -1.57
CA VAL A 130 7.98 -5.71 -1.65
C VAL A 130 8.67 -4.62 -2.45
N LEU A 131 8.15 -4.26 -3.63
CA LEU A 131 8.69 -3.18 -4.45
C LEU A 131 8.76 -1.84 -3.70
N GLN A 132 7.68 -1.46 -3.01
CA GLN A 132 7.65 -0.24 -2.21
C GLN A 132 8.69 -0.26 -1.08
N SER A 133 8.87 -1.42 -0.44
CA SER A 133 9.85 -1.60 0.62
C SER A 133 11.29 -1.51 0.08
N ASP A 134 11.56 -2.10 -1.09
CA ASP A 134 12.85 -1.99 -1.77
C ASP A 134 13.17 -0.56 -2.21
N VAL A 135 12.18 0.16 -2.75
CA VAL A 135 12.33 1.58 -3.09
C VAL A 135 12.66 2.40 -1.84
N MET A 136 11.94 2.17 -0.74
CA MET A 136 12.19 2.88 0.52
C MET A 136 13.58 2.57 1.07
N GLN A 137 14.00 1.30 1.06
CA GLN A 137 15.33 0.90 1.51
C GLN A 137 16.42 1.57 0.66
N ASN A 138 16.27 1.56 -0.66
CA ASN A 138 17.20 2.23 -1.57
C ASN A 138 17.27 3.74 -1.31
N LEU A 139 16.16 4.39 -0.98
CA LEU A 139 16.15 5.80 -0.62
C LEU A 139 16.93 6.03 0.68
N ILE A 140 16.68 5.21 1.71
CA ILE A 140 17.36 5.30 3.01
C ILE A 140 18.87 5.10 2.83
N ASP A 141 19.29 4.08 2.09
CA ASP A 141 20.69 3.73 1.87
C ASP A 141 21.45 4.82 1.09
N ASN A 142 20.76 5.63 0.30
CA ASN A 142 21.34 6.69 -0.51
C ASN A 142 21.15 8.11 0.06
N VAL A 143 20.45 8.26 1.19
CA VAL A 143 20.37 9.56 1.89
C VAL A 143 21.70 9.87 2.52
N LYS A 144 22.33 10.97 2.08
CA LYS A 144 23.46 11.57 2.76
C LYS A 144 22.96 12.67 3.66
N TYR A 145 23.14 12.52 4.95
CA TYR A 145 22.96 13.61 5.91
C TYR A 145 24.18 14.55 5.79
N GLU A 146 23.97 15.77 5.34
CA GLU A 146 24.97 16.84 5.41
C GLU A 146 24.86 17.54 6.75
#